data_066669c58826da857e65db582af76330
#
_entry.id   066669c58826da857e65db582af76330
#
_cell.length_a   1.000
_cell.length_b   1.000
_cell.length_c   1.000
_cell.angle_alpha   90.00
_cell.angle_beta   90.00
_cell.angle_gamma   90.00
#
_symmetry.space_group_name_H-M   'P 1'
#
loop_
_entity.id
_entity.type
_entity.pdbx_description
1 polymer ?
#
loop_
_entity_poly.entity_id
_entity_poly.type
_entity_poly.pdbx_seq_one_letter_code
_entity_poly.pdbx_strand_id
1 'polypeptide(L)'
;MSDYKLKNVCDFDLAQTLECGQCFHFVKLDEEDYVLAAKGHVLHVSQEDDTVTFYDTEEDEYVNVWKDYFDMDRDYSAIKKKLLEKDDKLKDAIESMWGVRILNQDFFETLISFIISQNKQIPHIKKIVSDISAKFGTYKGTYGGVDMYLSLIHI
;
A
#
# COMPACT_ATOMS: atom_id res chain seq x y z
N MET A 1 -8.91 8.56 -18.89
CA MET A 1 -7.58 8.31 -18.33
C MET A 1 -7.20 6.89 -18.72
N SER A 2 -5.94 6.62 -18.96
CA SER A 2 -5.46 5.27 -19.32
C SER A 2 -4.99 4.53 -18.08
N ASP A 3 -5.10 3.20 -18.11
CA ASP A 3 -4.52 2.37 -17.05
C ASP A 3 -3.03 2.17 -17.31
N TYR A 4 -2.22 2.26 -16.27
CA TYR A 4 -0.82 1.89 -16.34
C TYR A 4 -0.64 0.44 -15.87
N LYS A 5 0.01 -0.40 -16.69
CA LYS A 5 0.24 -1.82 -16.39
C LYS A 5 1.74 -2.11 -16.27
N LEU A 6 2.13 -2.54 -15.09
CA LEU A 6 3.48 -3.01 -14.82
C LEU A 6 3.50 -4.54 -14.89
N LYS A 7 4.29 -5.10 -15.83
CA LYS A 7 4.38 -6.54 -16.08
C LYS A 7 5.70 -7.11 -15.58
N ASN A 8 5.73 -8.42 -15.36
CA ASN A 8 6.88 -9.18 -14.87
C ASN A 8 7.40 -8.65 -13.52
N VAL A 9 6.48 -8.31 -12.63
CA VAL A 9 6.83 -7.80 -11.31
C VAL A 9 7.31 -8.95 -10.45
N CYS A 10 8.54 -8.83 -9.94
CA CYS A 10 9.15 -9.82 -9.06
C CYS A 10 9.18 -9.30 -7.62
N ASP A 11 9.14 -10.23 -6.66
CA ASP A 11 9.24 -9.88 -5.22
C ASP A 11 8.24 -8.82 -4.78
N PHE A 12 7.03 -8.90 -5.30
CA PHE A 12 5.93 -8.02 -4.92
C PHE A 12 4.62 -8.78 -4.91
N ASP A 13 3.90 -8.66 -3.82
CA ASP A 13 2.54 -9.14 -3.63
C ASP A 13 1.76 -7.98 -2.98
N LEU A 14 0.75 -7.53 -3.70
CA LEU A 14 -0.03 -6.36 -3.31
C LEU A 14 -0.80 -6.60 -2.00
N ALA A 15 -1.41 -7.79 -1.86
CA ALA A 15 -2.16 -8.15 -0.67
C ALA A 15 -1.23 -8.26 0.55
N GLN A 16 -0.12 -8.99 0.43
CA GLN A 16 0.87 -9.08 1.51
C GLN A 16 1.42 -7.72 1.91
N THR A 17 1.67 -6.85 0.93
CA THR A 17 2.22 -5.50 1.18
C THR A 17 1.24 -4.59 1.89
N LEU A 18 -0.05 -4.59 1.50
CA LEU A 18 -1.06 -3.71 2.09
C LEU A 18 -1.62 -4.26 3.40
N GLU A 19 -1.75 -5.59 3.54
CA GLU A 19 -2.42 -6.20 4.69
C GLU A 19 -1.47 -6.56 5.85
N CYS A 20 -0.15 -6.41 5.71
CA CYS A 20 0.82 -6.72 6.78
C CYS A 20 0.82 -5.73 7.96
N GLY A 21 -0.03 -4.72 7.95
CA GLY A 21 -0.19 -3.77 9.07
C GLY A 21 0.73 -2.56 9.04
N GLN A 22 1.33 -2.25 7.90
CA GLN A 22 2.16 -1.04 7.74
C GLN A 22 1.38 0.18 7.26
N CYS A 23 0.19 -0.01 6.65
CA CYS A 23 -0.71 1.08 6.26
C CYS A 23 -2.16 0.72 6.62
N PHE A 24 -3.02 1.72 6.75
CA PHE A 24 -4.40 1.53 7.22
C PHE A 24 -5.44 2.28 6.39
N HIS A 25 -5.00 3.15 5.48
CA HIS A 25 -5.89 3.97 4.65
C HIS A 25 -6.13 3.32 3.28
N PHE A 26 -6.69 2.11 3.31
CA PHE A 26 -7.08 1.40 2.11
C PHE A 26 -8.36 0.59 2.32
N VAL A 27 -9.03 0.29 1.22
CA VAL A 27 -10.20 -0.58 1.12
C VAL A 27 -9.88 -1.73 0.18
N LYS A 28 -10.18 -2.94 0.59
CA LYS A 28 -10.13 -4.13 -0.25
C LYS A 28 -11.48 -4.26 -0.97
N LEU A 29 -11.47 -4.25 -2.29
CA LEU A 29 -12.65 -4.41 -3.13
C LEU A 29 -12.89 -5.89 -3.46
N ASP A 30 -11.80 -6.64 -3.74
CA ASP A 30 -11.79 -8.08 -4.00
C ASP A 30 -10.44 -8.67 -3.56
N GLU A 31 -10.18 -9.95 -3.79
CA GLU A 31 -9.00 -10.66 -3.27
C GLU A 31 -7.69 -9.95 -3.56
N GLU A 32 -7.49 -9.43 -4.77
CA GLU A 32 -6.28 -8.72 -5.19
C GLU A 32 -6.59 -7.33 -5.77
N ASP A 33 -7.69 -6.72 -5.33
CA ASP A 33 -8.19 -5.44 -5.81
C ASP A 33 -8.39 -4.45 -4.66
N TYR A 34 -7.71 -3.31 -4.72
CA TYR A 34 -7.61 -2.35 -3.62
C TYR A 34 -7.77 -0.92 -4.09
N VAL A 35 -8.35 -0.10 -3.21
CA VAL A 35 -8.27 1.35 -3.32
C VAL A 35 -7.58 1.91 -2.09
N LEU A 36 -6.57 2.74 -2.28
CA LEU A 36 -5.83 3.36 -1.20
C LEU A 36 -5.68 4.86 -1.40
N ALA A 37 -5.55 5.60 -0.29
CA ALA A 37 -5.21 7.01 -0.30
C ALA A 37 -3.82 7.19 0.32
N ALA A 38 -2.88 7.74 -0.44
CA ALA A 38 -1.51 8.00 -0.02
C ALA A 38 -0.88 9.10 -0.87
N LYS A 39 0.15 9.77 -0.34
CA LYS A 39 0.93 10.80 -1.07
C LYS A 39 0.07 11.89 -1.74
N GLY A 40 -1.12 12.16 -1.21
CA GLY A 40 -2.05 13.15 -1.79
C GLY A 40 -2.87 12.67 -2.98
N HIS A 41 -2.85 11.38 -3.27
CA HIS A 41 -3.58 10.74 -4.36
C HIS A 41 -4.50 9.64 -3.83
N VAL A 42 -5.50 9.27 -4.63
CA VAL A 42 -6.26 8.04 -4.46
C VAL A 42 -5.91 7.13 -5.61
N LEU A 43 -5.54 5.92 -5.30
CA LEU A 43 -5.17 4.89 -6.28
C LEU A 43 -6.14 3.72 -6.21
N HIS A 44 -6.67 3.32 -7.34
CA HIS A 44 -7.27 2.00 -7.54
C HIS A 44 -6.22 1.10 -8.20
N VAL A 45 -5.91 -0.03 -7.60
CA VAL A 45 -4.82 -0.92 -8.03
C VAL A 45 -5.21 -2.37 -7.81
N SER A 46 -4.88 -3.21 -8.79
CA SER A 46 -5.04 -4.66 -8.66
C SER A 46 -3.77 -5.39 -9.08
N GLN A 47 -3.64 -6.63 -8.63
CA GLN A 47 -2.59 -7.54 -9.08
C GLN A 47 -3.21 -8.85 -9.58
N GLU A 48 -2.77 -9.28 -10.75
CA GLU A 48 -3.08 -10.59 -11.33
C GLU A 48 -1.75 -11.25 -11.74
N ASP A 49 -1.39 -12.31 -11.04
CA ASP A 49 -0.09 -12.97 -11.17
C ASP A 49 1.08 -11.98 -11.02
N ASP A 50 1.89 -11.82 -12.06
CA ASP A 50 3.04 -10.92 -12.11
C ASP A 50 2.73 -9.53 -12.72
N THR A 51 1.45 -9.22 -12.91
CA THR A 51 1.01 -7.95 -13.52
C THR A 51 0.24 -7.12 -12.52
N VAL A 52 0.71 -5.88 -12.30
CA VAL A 52 0.03 -4.90 -11.45
C VAL A 52 -0.61 -3.84 -12.35
N THR A 53 -1.91 -3.63 -12.19
CA THR A 53 -2.68 -2.63 -12.93
C THR A 53 -3.00 -1.45 -12.01
N PHE A 54 -2.55 -0.27 -12.39
CA PHE A 54 -2.87 1.01 -11.77
C PHE A 54 -3.95 1.66 -12.63
N TYR A 55 -5.19 1.66 -12.13
CA TYR A 55 -6.35 2.16 -12.87
C TYR A 55 -6.36 3.69 -12.92
N ASP A 56 -6.81 4.24 -14.03
CA ASP A 56 -6.91 5.70 -14.26
C ASP A 56 -5.61 6.48 -13.94
N THR A 57 -4.45 5.81 -14.06
CA THR A 57 -3.13 6.34 -13.69
C THR A 57 -2.27 6.48 -14.93
N GLU A 58 -1.78 7.68 -15.19
CA GLU A 58 -0.81 7.94 -16.27
C GLU A 58 0.60 7.51 -15.86
N GLU A 59 1.47 7.20 -16.84
CA GLU A 59 2.85 6.77 -16.59
C GLU A 59 3.63 7.76 -15.72
N ASP A 60 3.45 9.07 -15.95
CA ASP A 60 4.10 10.12 -15.16
C ASP A 60 3.69 10.09 -13.68
N GLU A 61 2.43 9.81 -13.39
CA GLU A 61 1.96 9.67 -12.00
C GLU A 61 2.54 8.41 -11.37
N TYR A 62 2.54 7.28 -12.11
CA TYR A 62 3.19 6.07 -11.62
C TYR A 62 4.66 6.32 -11.28
N VAL A 63 5.43 6.91 -12.17
CA VAL A 63 6.88 7.15 -11.99
C VAL A 63 7.17 8.09 -10.83
N ASN A 64 6.37 9.16 -10.69
CA ASN A 64 6.63 10.21 -9.70
C ASN A 64 6.04 9.92 -8.30
N VAL A 65 5.04 9.05 -8.19
CA VAL A 65 4.33 8.80 -6.93
C VAL A 65 4.40 7.33 -6.53
N TRP A 66 3.82 6.45 -7.33
CA TRP A 66 3.54 5.08 -6.92
C TRP A 66 4.76 4.18 -6.95
N LYS A 67 5.68 4.41 -7.87
CA LYS A 67 6.95 3.68 -7.96
C LYS A 67 7.79 3.84 -6.69
N ASP A 68 7.90 5.06 -6.16
CA ASP A 68 8.53 5.35 -4.88
C ASP A 68 7.71 4.78 -3.73
N TYR A 69 6.39 5.02 -3.70
CA TYR A 69 5.51 4.57 -2.63
C TYR A 69 5.63 3.06 -2.37
N PHE A 70 5.62 2.23 -3.42
CA PHE A 70 5.75 0.77 -3.34
C PHE A 70 7.21 0.28 -3.31
N ASP A 71 8.20 1.18 -3.25
CA ASP A 71 9.64 0.86 -3.24
C ASP A 71 10.07 -0.06 -4.39
N MET A 72 9.57 0.23 -5.62
CA MET A 72 9.70 -0.67 -6.77
C MET A 72 11.11 -0.73 -7.35
N ASP A 73 11.97 0.25 -7.07
CA ASP A 73 13.37 0.29 -7.53
C ASP A 73 14.32 -0.57 -6.71
N ARG A 74 13.91 -1.02 -5.52
CA ARG A 74 14.76 -1.78 -4.62
C ARG A 74 14.78 -3.26 -4.98
N ASP A 75 15.96 -3.84 -5.02
CA ASP A 75 16.18 -5.27 -5.25
C ASP A 75 15.94 -6.08 -3.97
N TYR A 76 14.69 -6.52 -3.79
CA TYR A 76 14.29 -7.35 -2.65
C TYR A 76 14.83 -8.77 -2.72
N SER A 77 15.07 -9.32 -3.92
CA SER A 77 15.73 -10.62 -4.09
C SER A 77 17.13 -10.63 -3.48
N ALA A 78 17.91 -9.59 -3.75
CA ALA A 78 19.26 -9.47 -3.18
C ALA A 78 19.24 -9.28 -1.66
N ILE A 79 18.24 -8.55 -1.13
CA ILE A 79 18.05 -8.37 0.32
C ILE A 79 17.72 -9.72 0.99
N LYS A 80 16.74 -10.45 0.49
CA LYS A 80 16.32 -11.75 1.00
C LYS A 80 17.47 -12.76 0.99
N LYS A 81 18.22 -12.81 -0.12
CA LYS A 81 19.41 -13.66 -0.22
C LYS A 81 20.43 -13.35 0.87
N LYS A 82 20.75 -12.08 1.10
CA LYS A 82 21.67 -11.66 2.17
C LYS A 82 21.15 -12.00 3.57
N LEU A 83 19.84 -11.95 3.80
CA LEU A 83 19.24 -12.32 5.08
C LEU A 83 19.38 -13.83 5.32
N LEU A 84 19.12 -14.66 4.32
CA LEU A 84 19.27 -16.12 4.39
C LEU A 84 20.74 -16.56 4.59
N GLU A 85 21.68 -15.83 4.00
CA GLU A 85 23.12 -16.06 4.21
C GLU A 85 23.57 -15.75 5.66
N LYS A 86 22.83 -14.87 6.37
CA LYS A 86 23.15 -14.52 7.77
C LYS A 86 22.48 -15.44 8.78
N ASP A 87 21.24 -15.82 8.54
CA ASP A 87 20.48 -16.68 9.47
C ASP A 87 19.45 -17.49 8.66
N ASP A 88 19.67 -18.80 8.59
CA ASP A 88 18.78 -19.74 7.91
C ASP A 88 17.40 -19.90 8.61
N LYS A 89 17.29 -19.52 9.89
CA LYS A 89 16.01 -19.50 10.61
C LYS A 89 15.02 -18.48 10.07
N LEU A 90 15.47 -17.51 9.28
CA LEU A 90 14.61 -16.54 8.61
C LEU A 90 13.88 -17.12 7.39
N LYS A 91 14.24 -18.36 6.96
CA LYS A 91 13.72 -18.95 5.74
C LYS A 91 12.19 -19.01 5.70
N ASP A 92 11.57 -19.59 6.71
CA ASP A 92 10.11 -19.76 6.75
C ASP A 92 9.38 -18.41 6.75
N ALA A 93 9.92 -17.40 7.46
CA ALA A 93 9.37 -16.05 7.49
C ALA A 93 9.49 -15.36 6.13
N ILE A 94 10.63 -15.49 5.46
CA ILE A 94 10.84 -14.91 4.13
C ILE A 94 9.96 -15.59 3.09
N GLU A 95 9.82 -16.92 3.12
CA GLU A 95 8.99 -17.67 2.18
C GLU A 95 7.50 -17.36 2.37
N SER A 96 7.03 -17.24 3.61
CA SER A 96 5.62 -16.93 3.90
C SER A 96 5.20 -15.52 3.51
N MET A 97 6.13 -14.57 3.51
CA MET A 97 5.89 -13.15 3.19
C MET A 97 6.79 -12.67 2.05
N TRP A 98 6.93 -13.52 1.02
CA TRP A 98 7.88 -13.28 -0.07
C TRP A 98 7.64 -11.97 -0.82
N GLY A 99 6.38 -11.59 -1.01
CA GLY A 99 5.99 -10.43 -1.80
C GLY A 99 5.92 -9.11 -1.03
N VAL A 100 6.18 -9.10 0.28
CA VAL A 100 6.09 -7.86 1.08
C VAL A 100 7.18 -6.87 0.69
N ARG A 101 6.75 -5.63 0.42
CA ARG A 101 7.63 -4.46 0.30
C ARG A 101 7.34 -3.45 1.41
N ILE A 102 8.34 -2.68 1.78
CA ILE A 102 8.20 -1.61 2.76
C ILE A 102 7.74 -0.34 2.04
N LEU A 103 6.54 0.13 2.38
CA LEU A 103 5.94 1.32 1.77
C LEU A 103 6.66 2.60 2.22
N ASN A 104 6.99 3.47 1.27
CA ASN A 104 7.50 4.81 1.54
C ASN A 104 6.36 5.78 1.82
N GLN A 105 5.72 5.63 2.98
CA GLN A 105 4.58 6.41 3.41
C GLN A 105 4.97 7.83 3.82
N ASP A 106 3.97 8.74 3.88
CA ASP A 106 4.16 10.04 4.49
C ASP A 106 4.42 9.92 6.00
N PHE A 107 5.42 10.68 6.49
CA PHE A 107 5.85 10.60 7.88
C PHE A 107 4.72 10.94 8.87
N PHE A 108 3.96 11.99 8.61
CA PHE A 108 2.92 12.42 9.55
C PHE A 108 1.74 11.45 9.56
N GLU A 109 1.30 10.97 8.39
CA GLU A 109 0.25 9.94 8.29
C GLU A 109 0.66 8.67 9.03
N THR A 110 1.89 8.21 8.82
CA THR A 110 2.45 7.08 9.54
C THR A 110 2.45 7.31 11.05
N LEU A 111 2.92 8.48 11.51
CA LEU A 111 2.96 8.82 12.93
C LEU A 111 1.57 8.80 13.56
N ILE A 112 0.58 9.43 12.94
CA ILE A 112 -0.81 9.46 13.44
C ILE A 112 -1.40 8.05 13.46
N SER A 113 -1.20 7.28 12.40
CA SER A 113 -1.67 5.89 12.31
C SER A 113 -1.04 5.02 13.41
N PHE A 114 0.24 5.18 13.69
CA PHE A 114 0.92 4.49 14.79
C PHE A 114 0.39 4.92 16.18
N ILE A 115 0.10 6.19 16.39
CA ILE A 115 -0.52 6.64 17.64
C ILE A 115 -1.90 5.99 17.81
N ILE A 116 -2.71 5.95 16.75
CA ILE A 116 -4.04 5.32 16.76
C ILE A 116 -3.91 3.80 16.98
N SER A 117 -2.87 3.16 16.44
CA SER A 117 -2.70 1.71 16.49
C SER A 117 -2.41 1.17 17.88
N GLN A 118 -1.98 2.02 18.82
CA GLN A 118 -1.69 1.59 20.18
C GLN A 118 -2.91 0.98 20.87
N ASN A 119 -2.79 -0.27 21.29
CA ASN A 119 -3.85 -1.04 21.98
C ASN A 119 -5.14 -1.25 21.13
N LYS A 120 -5.05 -1.26 19.81
CA LYS A 120 -6.19 -1.43 18.91
C LYS A 120 -5.97 -2.61 17.96
N GLN A 121 -7.08 -3.23 17.54
CA GLN A 121 -7.07 -4.23 16.47
C GLN A 121 -7.15 -3.55 15.11
N ILE A 122 -6.58 -4.16 14.07
CA ILE A 122 -6.49 -3.60 12.71
C ILE A 122 -7.84 -3.06 12.18
N PRO A 123 -8.98 -3.77 12.29
CA PRO A 123 -10.26 -3.25 11.82
C PRO A 123 -10.68 -1.94 12.51
N HIS A 124 -10.36 -1.81 13.81
CA HIS A 124 -10.66 -0.60 14.57
C HIS A 124 -9.75 0.56 14.18
N ILE A 125 -8.46 0.29 13.90
CA ILE A 125 -7.51 1.30 13.42
C ILE A 125 -8.00 1.84 12.07
N LYS A 126 -8.31 0.96 11.11
CA LYS A 126 -8.84 1.33 9.79
C LYS A 126 -10.10 2.20 9.92
N LYS A 127 -11.03 1.82 10.79
CA LYS A 127 -12.24 2.62 11.03
C LYS A 127 -11.92 4.02 11.54
N ILE A 128 -11.04 4.16 12.53
CA ILE A 128 -10.67 5.46 13.09
C ILE A 128 -9.95 6.33 12.02
N VAL A 129 -9.03 5.76 11.25
CA VAL A 129 -8.34 6.46 10.15
C VAL A 129 -9.36 6.95 9.11
N SER A 130 -10.31 6.09 8.69
CA SER A 130 -11.39 6.45 7.77
C SER A 130 -12.29 7.55 8.34
N ASP A 131 -12.72 7.44 9.62
CA ASP A 131 -13.57 8.44 10.27
C ASP A 131 -12.88 9.83 10.36
N ILE A 132 -11.56 9.85 10.67
CA ILE A 132 -10.76 11.08 10.71
C ILE A 132 -10.64 11.67 9.29
N SER A 133 -10.34 10.84 8.30
CA SER A 133 -10.20 11.27 6.91
C SER A 133 -11.52 11.81 6.35
N ALA A 134 -12.65 11.16 6.66
CA ALA A 134 -13.98 11.65 6.27
C ALA A 134 -14.35 12.99 6.94
N LYS A 135 -13.92 13.21 8.19
CA LYS A 135 -14.26 14.42 8.94
C LYS A 135 -13.41 15.63 8.55
N PHE A 136 -12.17 15.42 8.23
CA PHE A 136 -11.18 16.49 8.08
C PHE A 136 -10.46 16.49 6.72
N GLY A 137 -10.56 15.41 5.96
CA GLY A 137 -9.91 15.25 4.67
C GLY A 137 -10.73 15.80 3.51
N THR A 138 -10.17 15.69 2.31
CA THR A 138 -10.82 16.09 1.06
C THR A 138 -11.40 14.86 0.36
N TYR A 139 -12.71 14.86 0.10
CA TYR A 139 -13.37 13.82 -0.67
C TYR A 139 -12.81 13.70 -2.09
N LYS A 140 -12.56 12.47 -2.54
CA LYS A 140 -11.95 12.17 -3.84
C LYS A 140 -12.77 11.24 -4.73
N GLY A 141 -13.77 10.60 -4.20
CA GLY A 141 -14.64 9.72 -4.98
C GLY A 141 -15.14 8.53 -4.17
N THR A 142 -16.04 7.77 -4.79
CA THR A 142 -16.58 6.53 -4.22
C THR A 142 -16.10 5.35 -5.05
N TYR A 143 -15.51 4.36 -4.41
CA TYR A 143 -14.95 3.16 -5.02
C TYR A 143 -15.54 1.92 -4.32
N GLY A 144 -16.15 1.02 -5.09
CA GLY A 144 -16.81 -0.16 -4.53
C GLY A 144 -17.86 0.15 -3.45
N GLY A 145 -18.51 1.31 -3.51
CA GLY A 145 -19.47 1.78 -2.52
C GLY A 145 -18.87 2.39 -1.24
N VAL A 146 -17.54 2.61 -1.22
CA VAL A 146 -16.82 3.25 -0.10
C VAL A 146 -16.27 4.60 -0.55
N ASP A 147 -16.56 5.62 0.25
CA ASP A 147 -16.06 6.98 0.01
C ASP A 147 -14.59 7.09 0.44
N MET A 148 -13.76 7.56 -0.49
CA MET A 148 -12.33 7.80 -0.26
C MET A 148 -12.07 9.29 -0.05
N TYR A 149 -11.25 9.56 0.96
CA TYR A 149 -10.84 10.91 1.35
C TYR A 149 -9.33 10.97 1.44
N LEU A 150 -8.72 12.05 0.98
CA LEU A 150 -7.32 12.32 1.31
C LEU A 150 -7.20 12.70 2.78
N SER A 151 -6.19 12.21 3.44
CA SER A 151 -5.96 12.55 4.83
C SER A 151 -5.50 14.01 5.00
N LEU A 152 -5.53 14.48 6.25
CA LEU A 152 -5.27 15.87 6.68
C LEU A 152 -3.91 16.46 6.31
N ILE A 153 -3.02 15.69 5.73
CA ILE A 153 -1.59 16.03 5.61
C ILE A 153 -1.31 16.97 4.45
N HIS A 154 -2.29 17.18 3.59
CA HIS A 154 -2.16 18.03 2.41
C HIS A 154 -2.87 19.41 2.57
N ILE A 155 -3.02 19.88 3.80
CA ILE A 155 -3.46 21.25 4.04
C ILE A 155 -2.26 22.20 4.08
#